data_e2a55ee245c701b35d8b11420baa4d5c
#
_entry.id   e2a55ee245c701b35d8b11420baa4d5c
#
_cell.length_a   1.000
_cell.length_b   1.000
_cell.length_c   1.000
_cell.angle_alpha   90.00
_cell.angle_beta   90.00
_cell.angle_gamma   90.00
#
_symmetry.space_group_name_H-M   'P 1'
#
loop_
_entity.id
_entity.type
_entity.pdbx_description
1 polymer ?
#
loop_
_entity_poly.entity_id
_entity_poly.type
_entity_poly.pdbx_seq_one_letter_code
_entity_poly.pdbx_strand_id
1 'polypeptide(L)'
;KLLSARNTGFVVDGDQRRLSEDMSCRNMCVVATTGGGKTAGFIIPNIMQQSTGSMVITDPSGAIFEKTAGDLARRGYKVKIISPQQLERSIRYNPLAQAVTVPEINEVAHILVKTANPNAKDPFWTDSAEALLAFLIRTLKRTGDEAFMNLANLYHLLNHFGDGRGLN
;
A
#
# COMPACT_ATOMS: atom_id res chain seq x y z
N LYS A 1 28.69 -19.86 4.26
CA LYS A 1 29.28 -18.71 3.52
C LYS A 1 28.20 -17.65 3.36
N LEU A 2 28.49 -16.38 3.73
CA LEU A 2 27.54 -15.27 3.63
C LEU A 2 27.09 -15.05 2.18
N LEU A 3 28.00 -15.10 1.24
CA LEU A 3 27.77 -14.95 -0.19
C LEU A 3 28.18 -16.21 -0.94
N SER A 4 27.28 -16.75 -1.76
CA SER A 4 27.53 -17.93 -2.59
C SER A 4 26.57 -17.94 -3.78
N ALA A 5 27.00 -18.46 -4.93
CA ALA A 5 26.13 -18.73 -6.08
C ALA A 5 25.07 -19.82 -5.78
N ARG A 6 25.25 -20.63 -4.73
CA ARG A 6 24.31 -21.67 -4.31
C ARG A 6 23.20 -21.16 -3.38
N ASN A 7 23.32 -19.94 -2.87
CA ASN A 7 22.31 -19.34 -2.01
C ASN A 7 21.07 -18.94 -2.84
N THR A 8 19.92 -18.88 -2.18
CA THR A 8 18.60 -18.60 -2.81
C THR A 8 18.10 -17.19 -2.56
N GLY A 9 18.78 -16.41 -1.74
CA GLY A 9 18.39 -15.05 -1.37
C GLY A 9 18.76 -13.99 -2.41
N PHE A 10 18.78 -12.72 -1.98
CA PHE A 10 19.04 -11.58 -2.84
C PHE A 10 20.39 -11.64 -3.54
N VAL A 11 20.38 -11.25 -4.80
CA VAL A 11 21.58 -11.06 -5.61
C VAL A 11 22.23 -9.72 -5.25
N VAL A 12 23.53 -9.75 -4.99
CA VAL A 12 24.25 -8.57 -4.50
C VAL A 12 25.10 -7.91 -5.59
N ASP A 13 25.62 -8.70 -6.54
CA ASP A 13 26.54 -8.24 -7.58
C ASP A 13 25.95 -8.33 -9.02
N GLY A 14 24.64 -8.24 -9.10
CA GLY A 14 23.92 -8.23 -10.37
C GLY A 14 23.60 -9.59 -10.98
N ASP A 15 24.34 -10.66 -10.68
CA ASP A 15 24.08 -11.95 -11.34
C ASP A 15 24.46 -13.20 -10.51
N GLN A 16 25.59 -13.23 -9.83
CA GLN A 16 26.16 -14.50 -9.39
C GLN A 16 26.18 -14.73 -7.87
N ARG A 17 26.40 -13.68 -7.07
CA ARG A 17 26.55 -13.84 -5.63
C ARG A 17 25.24 -13.51 -4.92
N ARG A 18 24.71 -14.48 -4.23
CA ARG A 18 23.48 -14.37 -3.48
C ARG A 18 23.74 -14.43 -1.99
N LEU A 19 22.94 -13.70 -1.25
CA LEU A 19 22.80 -13.87 0.20
C LEU A 19 22.07 -15.17 0.51
N SER A 20 22.23 -15.67 1.73
CA SER A 20 21.33 -16.71 2.22
C SER A 20 19.90 -16.16 2.36
N GLU A 21 18.93 -17.04 2.38
CA GLU A 21 17.52 -16.67 2.57
C GLU A 21 17.30 -15.95 3.89
N ASP A 22 17.87 -16.46 5.00
CA ASP A 22 17.81 -15.83 6.31
C ASP A 22 18.36 -14.39 6.31
N MET A 23 19.45 -14.14 5.61
CA MET A 23 20.01 -12.78 5.49
C MET A 23 19.15 -11.88 4.61
N SER A 24 18.49 -12.44 3.62
CA SER A 24 17.59 -11.68 2.73
C SER A 24 16.28 -11.28 3.39
N CYS A 25 15.86 -12.01 4.42
CA CYS A 25 14.70 -11.68 5.24
C CYS A 25 14.97 -10.55 6.25
N ARG A 26 16.22 -10.10 6.37
CA ARG A 26 16.58 -8.95 7.21
C ARG A 26 16.48 -7.65 6.41
N ASN A 27 16.26 -6.54 7.12
CA ASN A 27 16.24 -5.22 6.48
C ASN A 27 17.59 -4.93 5.81
N MET A 28 17.54 -4.51 4.55
CA MET A 28 18.72 -4.22 3.74
C MET A 28 18.70 -2.76 3.28
N CYS A 29 19.82 -2.09 3.41
CA CYS A 29 20.02 -0.74 2.91
C CYS A 29 21.07 -0.76 1.79
N VAL A 30 20.69 -0.29 0.60
CA VAL A 30 21.59 -0.16 -0.55
C VAL A 30 21.90 1.31 -0.77
N VAL A 31 23.16 1.69 -0.55
CA VAL A 31 23.62 3.07 -0.69
C VAL A 31 24.49 3.21 -1.94
N ALA A 32 24.15 4.15 -2.79
CA ALA A 32 24.96 4.56 -3.93
C ALA A 32 24.55 5.98 -4.37
N THR A 33 25.42 6.65 -5.08
CA THR A 33 25.16 7.97 -5.67
C THR A 33 24.02 7.92 -6.70
N THR A 34 23.49 9.07 -7.08
CA THR A 34 22.55 9.16 -8.21
C THR A 34 23.23 8.65 -9.48
N GLY A 35 22.55 7.81 -10.26
CA GLY A 35 23.18 7.14 -11.42
C GLY A 35 24.08 5.95 -11.08
N GLY A 36 24.37 5.67 -9.81
CA GLY A 36 25.24 4.56 -9.36
C GLY A 36 24.68 3.16 -9.53
N GLY A 37 23.66 2.98 -10.35
CA GLY A 37 23.18 1.65 -10.75
C GLY A 37 22.29 0.93 -9.71
N LYS A 38 21.85 1.56 -8.62
CA LYS A 38 21.00 0.91 -7.59
C LYS A 38 19.81 0.15 -8.20
N THR A 39 19.07 0.82 -9.06
CA THR A 39 17.88 0.24 -9.68
C THR A 39 18.24 -0.87 -10.66
N ALA A 40 19.20 -0.63 -11.54
CA ALA A 40 19.59 -1.57 -12.58
C ALA A 40 20.43 -2.74 -12.05
N GLY A 41 21.32 -2.50 -11.07
CA GLY A 41 22.25 -3.51 -10.57
C GLY A 41 21.75 -4.31 -9.37
N PHE A 42 20.74 -3.78 -8.63
CA PHE A 42 20.23 -4.47 -7.46
C PHE A 42 18.71 -4.69 -7.51
N ILE A 43 17.89 -3.64 -7.71
CA ILE A 43 16.44 -3.77 -7.55
C ILE A 43 15.85 -4.63 -8.68
N ILE A 44 16.10 -4.27 -9.94
CA ILE A 44 15.55 -5.00 -11.09
C ILE A 44 15.98 -6.47 -11.13
N PRO A 45 17.28 -6.82 -10.98
CA PRO A 45 17.70 -8.21 -10.95
C PRO A 45 17.03 -9.04 -9.87
N ASN A 46 16.82 -8.46 -8.67
CA ASN A 46 16.16 -9.16 -7.57
C ASN A 46 14.66 -9.36 -7.83
N ILE A 47 13.98 -8.39 -8.43
CA ILE A 47 12.58 -8.54 -8.86
C ILE A 47 12.47 -9.64 -9.92
N MET A 48 13.33 -9.61 -10.92
CA MET A 48 13.32 -10.55 -12.04
C MET A 48 13.68 -11.98 -11.62
N GLN A 49 14.46 -12.14 -10.57
CA GLN A 49 14.86 -13.46 -10.08
C GLN A 49 13.95 -14.02 -8.98
N GLN A 50 13.02 -13.22 -8.47
CA GLN A 50 12.04 -13.71 -7.49
C GLN A 50 11.13 -14.76 -8.13
N SER A 51 11.11 -15.95 -7.57
CA SER A 51 10.32 -17.08 -8.09
C SER A 51 9.08 -17.41 -7.25
N THR A 52 9.04 -16.97 -6.01
CA THR A 52 7.99 -17.30 -5.04
C THR A 52 7.63 -16.08 -4.21
N GLY A 53 6.42 -16.09 -3.63
CA GLY A 53 5.95 -15.05 -2.73
C GLY A 53 5.38 -13.81 -3.44
N SER A 54 4.96 -12.83 -2.65
CA SER A 54 4.43 -11.56 -3.11
C SER A 54 5.45 -10.44 -2.90
N MET A 55 5.38 -9.42 -3.74
CA MET A 55 6.26 -8.25 -3.66
C MET A 55 5.45 -6.97 -3.58
N VAL A 56 5.89 -6.03 -2.75
CA VAL A 56 5.40 -4.65 -2.74
C VAL A 56 6.58 -3.76 -3.15
N ILE A 57 6.38 -2.99 -4.22
CA ILE A 57 7.44 -2.19 -4.83
C ILE A 57 6.99 -0.74 -4.90
N THR A 58 7.74 0.17 -4.29
CA THR A 58 7.55 1.62 -4.44
C THR A 58 8.36 2.12 -5.62
N ASP A 59 7.68 2.59 -6.67
CA ASP A 59 8.28 3.06 -7.93
C ASP A 59 7.71 4.43 -8.33
N PRO A 60 8.22 5.53 -7.76
CA PRO A 60 7.70 6.87 -8.05
C PRO A 60 7.83 7.29 -9.51
N SER A 61 8.79 6.73 -10.24
CA SER A 61 9.05 7.05 -11.65
C SER A 61 8.32 6.15 -12.65
N GLY A 62 7.82 5.00 -12.19
CA GLY A 62 7.28 3.96 -13.08
C GLY A 62 8.33 3.14 -13.84
N ALA A 63 9.62 3.47 -13.71
CA ALA A 63 10.67 2.84 -14.51
C ALA A 63 10.92 1.37 -14.15
N ILE A 64 10.69 0.97 -12.90
CA ILE A 64 10.78 -0.42 -12.47
C ILE A 64 9.62 -1.21 -13.06
N PHE A 65 8.40 -0.65 -12.97
CA PHE A 65 7.21 -1.26 -13.54
C PHE A 65 7.37 -1.51 -15.04
N GLU A 66 7.78 -0.52 -15.82
CA GLU A 66 7.97 -0.65 -17.27
C GLU A 66 8.92 -1.77 -17.65
N LYS A 67 9.98 -1.97 -16.85
CA LYS A 67 11.01 -2.98 -17.12
C LYS A 67 10.69 -4.39 -16.64
N THR A 68 9.82 -4.52 -15.62
CA THR A 68 9.63 -5.82 -14.93
C THR A 68 8.22 -6.38 -15.05
N ALA A 69 7.19 -5.56 -15.22
CA ALA A 69 5.80 -6.00 -15.16
C ALA A 69 5.44 -7.03 -16.23
N GLY A 70 5.92 -6.85 -17.45
CA GLY A 70 5.65 -7.78 -18.55
C GLY A 70 6.26 -9.18 -18.32
N ASP A 71 7.46 -9.24 -17.74
CA ASP A 71 8.09 -10.52 -17.40
C ASP A 71 7.38 -11.18 -16.20
N LEU A 72 7.10 -10.42 -15.17
CA LEU A 72 6.36 -10.91 -14.00
C LEU A 72 4.99 -11.48 -14.40
N ALA A 73 4.25 -10.80 -15.29
CA ALA A 73 2.97 -11.29 -15.79
C ALA A 73 3.11 -12.59 -16.56
N ARG A 74 4.13 -12.74 -17.42
CA ARG A 74 4.41 -13.99 -18.15
C ARG A 74 4.75 -15.15 -17.20
N ARG A 75 5.35 -14.85 -16.05
CA ARG A 75 5.67 -15.82 -14.99
C ARG A 75 4.52 -16.12 -14.05
N GLY A 76 3.31 -15.56 -14.32
CA GLY A 76 2.10 -15.85 -13.57
C GLY A 76 1.83 -14.92 -12.37
N TYR A 77 2.64 -13.88 -12.17
CA TYR A 77 2.35 -12.89 -11.12
C TYR A 77 1.15 -12.02 -11.51
N LYS A 78 0.27 -11.78 -10.56
CA LYS A 78 -0.81 -10.78 -10.69
C LYS A 78 -0.25 -9.40 -10.35
N VAL A 79 0.18 -8.65 -11.35
CA VAL A 79 0.72 -7.31 -11.18
C VAL A 79 -0.43 -6.32 -10.97
N LYS A 80 -0.42 -5.60 -9.85
CA LYS A 80 -1.40 -4.56 -9.51
C LYS A 80 -0.67 -3.23 -9.33
N ILE A 81 -1.24 -2.16 -9.87
CA ILE A 81 -0.67 -0.81 -9.80
C ILE A 81 -1.58 0.07 -8.97
N ILE A 82 -1.01 0.82 -8.03
CA ILE A 82 -1.66 1.93 -7.36
C ILE A 82 -0.93 3.19 -7.81
N SER A 83 -1.56 3.98 -8.70
CA SER A 83 -1.00 5.21 -9.24
C SER A 83 -1.97 6.38 -9.08
N PRO A 84 -1.73 7.29 -8.14
CA PRO A 84 -2.54 8.49 -8.00
C PRO A 84 -2.45 9.46 -9.19
N GLN A 85 -1.36 9.37 -9.97
CA GLN A 85 -1.13 10.23 -11.14
C GLN A 85 -1.74 9.69 -12.44
N GLN A 86 -1.97 8.38 -12.53
CA GLN A 86 -2.54 7.70 -13.70
C GLN A 86 -3.68 6.79 -13.26
N LEU A 87 -4.82 7.41 -12.94
CA LEU A 87 -5.97 6.70 -12.37
C LEU A 87 -6.56 5.65 -13.32
N GLU A 88 -6.42 5.83 -14.62
CA GLU A 88 -6.86 4.87 -15.65
C GLU A 88 -6.08 3.55 -15.62
N ARG A 89 -4.83 3.57 -15.12
CA ARG A 89 -3.98 2.38 -14.96
C ARG A 89 -4.01 1.82 -13.56
N SER A 90 -4.51 2.61 -12.60
CA SER A 90 -4.56 2.23 -11.19
C SER A 90 -5.69 1.24 -10.93
N ILE A 91 -5.40 0.25 -10.09
CA ILE A 91 -6.49 -0.53 -9.50
C ILE A 91 -7.35 0.39 -8.62
N ARG A 92 -8.63 0.12 -8.60
CA ARG A 92 -9.54 0.78 -7.66
C ARG A 92 -9.42 0.10 -6.30
N TYR A 93 -9.23 0.89 -5.27
CA TYR A 93 -9.17 0.41 -3.90
C TYR A 93 -10.16 1.22 -3.04
N ASN A 94 -11.06 0.51 -2.38
CA ASN A 94 -12.01 1.12 -1.47
C ASN A 94 -11.75 0.59 -0.04
N PRO A 95 -11.10 1.39 0.83
CA PRO A 95 -10.76 0.95 2.18
C PRO A 95 -12.01 0.64 3.01
N LEU A 96 -13.12 1.34 2.78
CA LEU A 96 -14.35 1.11 3.53
C LEU A 96 -14.98 -0.25 3.20
N ALA A 97 -14.91 -0.67 1.95
CA ALA A 97 -15.43 -1.98 1.55
C ALA A 97 -14.58 -3.12 2.16
N GLN A 98 -13.27 -2.92 2.25
CA GLN A 98 -12.34 -3.94 2.76
C GLN A 98 -12.39 -4.12 4.28
N ALA A 99 -12.66 -3.07 5.04
CA ALA A 99 -12.77 -3.14 6.49
C ALA A 99 -14.08 -3.81 6.91
N VAL A 100 -14.03 -5.06 7.34
CA VAL A 100 -15.22 -5.87 7.70
C VAL A 100 -15.47 -5.86 9.20
N THR A 101 -14.41 -6.00 9.99
CA THR A 101 -14.49 -6.07 11.45
C THR A 101 -14.41 -4.70 12.12
N VAL A 102 -14.85 -4.63 13.37
CA VAL A 102 -14.78 -3.37 14.17
C VAL A 102 -13.33 -2.86 14.30
N PRO A 103 -12.31 -3.70 14.59
CA PRO A 103 -10.92 -3.25 14.61
C PRO A 103 -10.45 -2.67 13.27
N GLU A 104 -10.76 -3.31 12.14
CA GLU A 104 -10.40 -2.81 10.80
C GLU A 104 -11.06 -1.48 10.48
N ILE A 105 -12.32 -1.28 10.89
CA ILE A 105 -13.01 0.00 10.74
C ILE A 105 -12.32 1.09 11.57
N ASN A 106 -11.95 0.78 12.80
CA ASN A 106 -11.23 1.71 13.67
C ASN A 106 -9.85 2.06 13.07
N GLU A 107 -9.15 1.08 12.51
CA GLU A 107 -7.86 1.29 11.83
C GLU A 107 -8.00 2.23 10.62
N VAL A 108 -9.02 2.01 9.78
CA VAL A 108 -9.29 2.92 8.65
C VAL A 108 -9.59 4.34 9.14
N ALA A 109 -10.41 4.50 10.18
CA ALA A 109 -10.70 5.80 10.77
C ALA A 109 -9.42 6.48 11.32
N HIS A 110 -8.59 5.73 12.03
CA HIS A 110 -7.30 6.20 12.54
C HIS A 110 -6.38 6.68 11.42
N ILE A 111 -6.21 5.89 10.36
CA ILE A 111 -5.36 6.24 9.20
C ILE A 111 -5.87 7.55 8.55
N LEU A 112 -7.18 7.69 8.34
CA LEU A 112 -7.76 8.88 7.73
C LEU A 112 -7.50 10.13 8.57
N VAL A 113 -7.72 10.06 9.89
CA VAL A 113 -7.51 11.21 10.80
C VAL A 113 -6.03 11.56 10.91
N LYS A 114 -5.16 10.58 11.08
CA LYS A 114 -3.69 10.79 11.16
C LYS A 114 -3.11 11.36 9.87
N THR A 115 -3.60 10.88 8.72
CA THR A 115 -3.14 11.40 7.43
C THR A 115 -3.60 12.82 7.19
N ALA A 116 -4.83 13.17 7.61
CA ALA A 116 -5.35 14.52 7.49
C ALA A 116 -4.66 15.53 8.42
N ASN A 117 -4.23 15.10 9.60
CA ASN A 117 -3.59 15.97 10.59
C ASN A 117 -2.39 15.29 11.29
N PRO A 118 -1.26 15.11 10.59
CA PRO A 118 -0.11 14.37 11.11
C PRO A 118 0.56 15.05 12.31
N ASN A 119 0.35 16.36 12.50
CA ASN A 119 0.95 17.18 13.55
C ASN A 119 -0.03 17.53 14.69
N ALA A 120 -1.17 16.84 14.78
CA ALA A 120 -2.11 17.06 15.87
C ALA A 120 -1.42 16.83 17.22
N LYS A 121 -1.44 17.85 18.09
CA LYS A 121 -0.78 17.81 19.40
C LYS A 121 -1.74 17.38 20.51
N ASP A 122 -3.04 17.58 20.31
CA ASP A 122 -4.05 17.28 21.33
C ASP A 122 -4.74 15.93 20.99
N PRO A 123 -4.50 14.90 21.81
CA PRO A 123 -5.11 13.59 21.63
C PRO A 123 -6.63 13.62 21.68
N PHE A 124 -7.24 14.49 22.48
CA PHE A 124 -8.68 14.56 22.65
C PHE A 124 -9.42 14.77 21.32
N TRP A 125 -8.97 15.74 20.53
CA TRP A 125 -9.60 16.02 19.23
C TRP A 125 -9.36 14.92 18.22
N THR A 126 -8.17 14.30 18.24
CA THR A 126 -7.83 13.18 17.36
C THR A 126 -8.70 11.96 17.68
N ASP A 127 -8.77 11.57 18.94
CA ASP A 127 -9.55 10.41 19.39
C ASP A 127 -11.06 10.61 19.14
N SER A 128 -11.56 11.84 19.36
CA SER A 128 -12.96 12.20 19.10
C SER A 128 -13.28 12.11 17.60
N ALA A 129 -12.39 12.59 16.73
CA ALA A 129 -12.55 12.50 15.28
C ALA A 129 -12.50 11.05 14.79
N GLU A 130 -11.60 10.23 15.32
CA GLU A 130 -11.52 8.80 15.01
C GLU A 130 -12.81 8.07 15.42
N ALA A 131 -13.30 8.32 16.62
CA ALA A 131 -14.54 7.72 17.11
C ALA A 131 -15.75 8.11 16.25
N LEU A 132 -15.86 9.38 15.86
CA LEU A 132 -16.92 9.87 14.97
C LEU A 132 -16.83 9.20 13.58
N LEU A 133 -15.66 9.19 12.96
CA LEU A 133 -15.49 8.53 11.66
C LEU A 133 -15.80 7.04 11.72
N ALA A 134 -15.32 6.34 12.74
CA ALA A 134 -15.62 4.93 12.92
C ALA A 134 -17.13 4.68 13.10
N PHE A 135 -17.83 5.56 13.80
CA PHE A 135 -19.29 5.50 13.92
C PHE A 135 -19.98 5.70 12.56
N LEU A 136 -19.58 6.70 11.79
CA LEU A 136 -20.15 7.00 10.48
C LEU A 136 -19.91 5.87 9.48
N ILE A 137 -18.71 5.28 9.48
CA ILE A 137 -18.38 4.12 8.65
C ILE A 137 -19.28 2.92 9.01
N ARG A 138 -19.47 2.63 10.29
CA ARG A 138 -20.39 1.58 10.75
C ARG A 138 -21.83 1.85 10.33
N THR A 139 -22.25 3.11 10.38
CA THR A 139 -23.58 3.51 9.94
C THR A 139 -23.79 3.27 8.46
N LEU A 140 -22.83 3.67 7.61
CA LEU A 140 -22.85 3.35 6.18
C LEU A 140 -22.91 1.84 5.92
N LYS A 141 -22.11 1.06 6.65
CA LYS A 141 -22.11 -0.41 6.50
C LYS A 141 -23.43 -1.07 6.88
N ARG A 142 -24.20 -0.47 7.77
CA ARG A 142 -25.53 -0.96 8.16
C ARG A 142 -26.57 -0.80 7.05
N THR A 143 -26.36 0.09 6.07
CA THR A 143 -27.27 0.21 4.93
C THR A 143 -27.26 -1.04 4.04
N GLY A 144 -26.19 -1.84 4.12
CA GLY A 144 -26.05 -3.11 3.39
C GLY A 144 -25.78 -2.98 1.90
N ASP A 145 -25.80 -1.77 1.34
CA ASP A 145 -25.57 -1.52 -0.08
C ASP A 145 -24.11 -1.11 -0.31
N GLU A 146 -23.37 -1.96 -1.04
CA GLU A 146 -21.96 -1.71 -1.38
C GLU A 146 -21.76 -0.43 -2.18
N ALA A 147 -22.75 0.02 -2.94
CA ALA A 147 -22.70 1.25 -3.72
C ALA A 147 -22.50 2.49 -2.83
N PHE A 148 -23.02 2.45 -1.60
CA PHE A 148 -22.88 3.56 -0.64
C PHE A 148 -21.59 3.49 0.18
N MET A 149 -20.90 2.35 0.22
CA MET A 149 -19.67 2.18 1.00
C MET A 149 -18.46 2.80 0.31
N ASN A 150 -18.40 4.12 0.23
CA ASN A 150 -17.27 4.84 -0.33
C ASN A 150 -16.98 6.14 0.43
N LEU A 151 -15.76 6.67 0.22
CA LEU A 151 -15.30 7.89 0.92
C LEU A 151 -16.13 9.13 0.56
N ALA A 152 -16.71 9.20 -0.64
CA ALA A 152 -17.54 10.33 -1.02
C ALA A 152 -18.83 10.37 -0.19
N ASN A 153 -19.48 9.24 0.01
CA ASN A 153 -20.67 9.16 0.85
C ASN A 153 -20.33 9.34 2.34
N LEU A 154 -19.18 8.89 2.79
CA LEU A 154 -18.70 9.18 4.15
C LEU A 154 -18.53 10.70 4.36
N TYR A 155 -17.91 11.37 3.39
CA TYR A 155 -17.74 12.83 3.39
C TYR A 155 -19.09 13.55 3.35
N HIS A 156 -20.01 13.09 2.53
CA HIS A 156 -21.36 13.66 2.45
C HIS A 156 -22.10 13.51 3.77
N LEU A 157 -22.07 12.33 4.38
CA LEU A 157 -22.68 12.08 5.68
C LEU A 157 -22.07 12.96 6.78
N LEU A 158 -20.75 13.13 6.79
CA LEU A 158 -20.05 13.99 7.75
C LEU A 158 -20.51 15.46 7.65
N ASN A 159 -20.64 15.99 6.44
CA ASN A 159 -21.02 17.39 6.22
C ASN A 159 -22.51 17.67 6.51
N HIS A 160 -23.35 16.66 6.43
CA HIS A 160 -24.79 16.79 6.72
C HIS A 160 -25.16 16.26 8.11
N PHE A 161 -24.16 15.84 8.90
CA PHE A 161 -24.39 15.35 10.24
C PHE A 161 -24.80 16.49 11.16
N GLY A 162 -26.07 16.49 11.59
CA GLY A 162 -26.59 17.46 12.54
C GLY A 162 -27.30 18.68 11.95
N ASP A 163 -27.44 18.81 10.63
CA ASP A 163 -28.20 19.91 10.02
C ASP A 163 -29.73 19.67 10.00
N GLY A 164 -30.18 18.59 10.60
CA GLY A 164 -31.61 18.24 10.77
C GLY A 164 -32.32 17.85 9.47
N ARG A 165 -31.60 17.82 8.35
CA ARG A 165 -32.13 17.37 7.07
C ARG A 165 -31.85 15.87 6.96
N GLY A 166 -32.91 15.07 7.00
CA GLY A 166 -32.79 13.62 6.84
C GLY A 166 -32.05 13.28 5.56
N LEU A 167 -31.43 12.10 5.55
CA LEU A 167 -30.85 11.51 4.35
C LEU A 167 -32.00 11.34 3.32
N ASN A 168 -31.91 12.04 2.21
CA ASN A 168 -32.81 11.88 1.07
C ASN A 168 -32.40 10.68 0.22
#